data_704c3879df4e05df0bae7ec495cb1c83
#
_entry.id   704c3879df4e05df0bae7ec495cb1c83
#
_cell.length_a   1.000
_cell.length_b   1.000
_cell.length_c   1.000
_cell.angle_alpha   90.00
_cell.angle_beta   90.00
_cell.angle_gamma   90.00
#
_symmetry.space_group_name_H-M   'P 1'
#
loop_
_entity.id
_entity.type
_entity.pdbx_description
1 polymer ?
#
loop_
_entity_poly.entity_id
_entity_poly.type
_entity_poly.pdbx_seq_one_letter_code
_entity_poly.pdbx_strand_id
1 'polypeptide(L)'
;MDYRLRLAKRMLFNKKSSLIGAVLAVTIGILVIHVNFVIFQGLFDAIVRDISDYRNGDILVTDDADYIDKSDLSLVNWFERIPYVEAATPRLSSTAEIDITKNGKRYEETRIPIVGVDPFRDIRASTVHETVSEGNYVFSRNSIVLGSNVAKDLGGAQVGDSVKVKVVDRWGEDQIRRFTVSGIAKSPGGQGFDYTAVVHIDTLRDMMSRPGDTSSLMVKLNDPSKAFEVKEFFLRSFPNDDFLAETIEESAEQQLAGFRSGIAMINMIGYFGMGSSAFAILTIQIMLVNGKTKEIGIMRAIGAKRKDILLIFIFQGMIIGAIGAGVGTAAGLSYTVYADVTKMSFNNSLPLEVTYNWEKIIQTALTSFALAIIASLYPSYRATKKLPVEAMRTV
;
A
#
# COMPACT_ATOMS: atom_id res chain seq x y z
N MET A 1 22.70 37.67 -17.09
CA MET A 1 22.79 36.19 -17.20
C MET A 1 24.27 35.82 -17.24
N ASP A 2 24.76 35.01 -16.31
CA ASP A 2 26.20 34.69 -16.19
C ASP A 2 26.71 34.00 -17.48
N TYR A 3 27.82 34.48 -18.03
CA TYR A 3 28.42 33.94 -19.27
C TYR A 3 28.75 32.44 -19.13
N ARG A 4 29.03 31.98 -17.88
CA ARG A 4 29.33 30.59 -17.55
C ARG A 4 28.14 29.69 -17.82
N LEU A 5 26.92 30.15 -17.47
CA LEU A 5 25.69 29.41 -17.71
C LEU A 5 25.36 29.30 -19.20
N ARG A 6 25.59 30.40 -19.97
CA ARG A 6 25.42 30.37 -21.43
C ARG A 6 26.38 29.38 -22.08
N LEU A 7 27.64 29.37 -21.64
CA LEU A 7 28.65 28.46 -22.17
C LEU A 7 28.31 27.00 -21.79
N ALA A 8 27.93 26.73 -20.56
CA ALA A 8 27.51 25.42 -20.11
C ALA A 8 26.35 24.87 -20.96
N LYS A 9 25.33 25.69 -21.18
CA LYS A 9 24.18 25.34 -22.04
C LYS A 9 24.65 25.02 -23.47
N ARG A 10 25.42 25.90 -24.09
CA ARG A 10 25.90 25.70 -25.47
C ARG A 10 26.77 24.45 -25.64
N MET A 11 27.67 24.19 -24.69
CA MET A 11 28.53 23.00 -24.69
C MET A 11 27.73 21.70 -24.54
N LEU A 12 26.68 21.72 -23.71
CA LEU A 12 25.83 20.57 -23.46
C LEU A 12 24.92 20.24 -24.66
N PHE A 13 24.26 21.25 -25.22
CA PHE A 13 23.34 21.07 -26.36
C PHE A 13 24.03 20.75 -27.68
N ASN A 14 25.33 21.02 -27.82
CA ASN A 14 26.13 20.62 -29.02
C ASN A 14 26.37 19.10 -29.06
N LYS A 15 26.28 18.37 -27.93
CA LYS A 15 26.39 16.90 -27.88
C LYS A 15 25.05 16.26 -27.42
N LYS A 16 24.06 16.33 -28.30
CA LYS A 16 22.68 15.89 -28.02
C LYS A 16 22.60 14.46 -27.49
N SER A 17 23.37 13.51 -28.03
CA SER A 17 23.34 12.10 -27.58
C SER A 17 23.79 11.93 -26.12
N SER A 18 24.83 12.64 -25.69
CA SER A 18 25.30 12.61 -24.32
C SER A 18 24.31 13.27 -23.36
N LEU A 19 23.67 14.37 -23.79
CA LEU A 19 22.61 15.02 -23.00
C LEU A 19 21.40 14.09 -22.82
N ILE A 20 20.93 13.52 -23.92
CA ILE A 20 19.78 12.59 -23.88
C ILE A 20 20.08 11.39 -22.96
N GLY A 21 21.26 10.77 -23.09
CA GLY A 21 21.64 9.64 -22.24
C GLY A 21 21.69 10.01 -20.76
N ALA A 22 22.23 11.20 -20.40
CA ALA A 22 22.27 11.66 -19.02
C ALA A 22 20.86 11.96 -18.46
N VAL A 23 20.03 12.64 -19.25
CA VAL A 23 18.65 12.97 -18.88
C VAL A 23 17.83 11.69 -18.72
N LEU A 24 17.94 10.74 -19.66
CA LEU A 24 17.24 9.45 -19.57
C LEU A 24 17.63 8.66 -18.32
N ALA A 25 18.92 8.64 -17.95
CA ALA A 25 19.37 7.94 -16.74
C ALA A 25 18.71 8.50 -15.48
N VAL A 26 18.62 9.84 -15.36
CA VAL A 26 17.95 10.51 -14.23
C VAL A 26 16.43 10.24 -14.28
N THR A 27 15.85 10.38 -15.46
CA THR A 27 14.40 10.14 -15.67
C THR A 27 14.00 8.73 -15.25
N ILE A 28 14.75 7.71 -15.68
CA ILE A 28 14.47 6.30 -15.33
C ILE A 28 14.63 6.08 -13.82
N GLY A 29 15.68 6.66 -13.20
CA GLY A 29 15.87 6.55 -11.76
C GLY A 29 14.68 7.10 -10.95
N ILE A 30 14.18 8.26 -11.32
CA ILE A 30 13.01 8.88 -10.69
C ILE A 30 11.74 8.09 -10.98
N LEU A 31 11.54 7.65 -12.23
CA LEU A 31 10.37 6.87 -12.64
C LEU A 31 10.27 5.58 -11.83
N VAL A 32 11.38 4.83 -11.70
CA VAL A 32 11.40 3.58 -10.91
C VAL A 32 10.99 3.82 -9.48
N ILE A 33 11.52 4.86 -8.83
CA ILE A 33 11.14 5.19 -7.45
C ILE A 33 9.67 5.57 -7.35
N HIS A 34 9.20 6.39 -8.30
CA HIS A 34 7.82 6.86 -8.30
C HIS A 34 6.82 5.73 -8.51
N VAL A 35 7.08 4.85 -9.49
CA VAL A 35 6.25 3.66 -9.75
C VAL A 35 6.22 2.73 -8.54
N ASN A 36 7.37 2.45 -7.94
CA ASN A 36 7.45 1.64 -6.74
C ASN A 36 6.66 2.27 -5.59
N PHE A 37 6.84 3.58 -5.37
CA PHE A 37 6.11 4.28 -4.31
C PHE A 37 4.59 4.17 -4.50
N VAL A 38 4.07 4.44 -5.71
CA VAL A 38 2.63 4.36 -6.02
C VAL A 38 2.08 2.96 -5.75
N ILE A 39 2.77 1.92 -6.23
CA ILE A 39 2.34 0.53 -6.06
C ILE A 39 2.31 0.13 -4.58
N PHE A 40 3.38 0.41 -3.84
CA PHE A 40 3.50 -0.07 -2.46
C PHE A 40 2.73 0.77 -1.46
N GLN A 41 2.64 2.08 -1.67
CA GLN A 41 1.77 2.92 -0.85
C GLN A 41 0.30 2.54 -1.09
N GLY A 42 -0.09 2.36 -2.34
CA GLY A 42 -1.45 1.95 -2.68
C GLY A 42 -1.81 0.57 -2.11
N LEU A 43 -0.88 -0.37 -2.12
CA LEU A 43 -1.08 -1.67 -1.48
C LEU A 43 -1.18 -1.55 0.05
N PHE A 44 -0.32 -0.72 0.65
CA PHE A 44 -0.34 -0.47 2.08
C PHE A 44 -1.67 0.16 2.52
N ASP A 45 -2.10 1.21 1.84
CA ASP A 45 -3.36 1.91 2.13
C ASP A 45 -4.57 0.98 1.98
N ALA A 46 -4.56 0.10 0.96
CA ALA A 46 -5.60 -0.91 0.76
C ALA A 46 -5.64 -1.94 1.91
N ILE A 47 -4.49 -2.41 2.40
CA ILE A 47 -4.42 -3.36 3.53
C ILE A 47 -4.89 -2.69 4.83
N VAL A 48 -4.44 -1.47 5.11
CA VAL A 48 -4.86 -0.74 6.32
C VAL A 48 -6.36 -0.52 6.31
N ARG A 49 -6.93 -0.16 5.17
CA ARG A 49 -8.38 0.00 5.03
C ARG A 49 -9.12 -1.33 5.22
N ASP A 50 -8.64 -2.44 4.64
CA ASP A 50 -9.24 -3.77 4.84
C ASP A 50 -9.30 -4.13 6.32
N ILE A 51 -8.24 -3.85 7.07
CA ILE A 51 -8.19 -4.07 8.52
C ILE A 51 -9.19 -3.17 9.24
N SER A 52 -9.18 -1.86 8.97
CA SER A 52 -10.02 -0.87 9.64
C SER A 52 -11.51 -1.11 9.39
N ASP A 53 -11.87 -1.16 8.13
CA ASP A 53 -13.27 -1.01 7.74
C ASP A 53 -14.02 -2.34 7.73
N TYR A 54 -13.30 -3.45 7.59
CA TYR A 54 -13.92 -4.75 7.44
C TYR A 54 -13.64 -5.73 8.58
N ARG A 55 -12.45 -5.70 9.21
CA ARG A 55 -12.06 -6.73 10.16
C ARG A 55 -12.06 -6.28 11.61
N ASN A 56 -11.32 -5.23 11.94
CA ASN A 56 -10.96 -4.90 13.30
C ASN A 56 -11.66 -3.65 13.84
N GLY A 57 -12.13 -2.75 12.98
CA GLY A 57 -12.56 -1.41 13.41
C GLY A 57 -11.37 -0.57 13.86
N ASP A 58 -11.64 0.41 14.70
CA ASP A 58 -10.61 1.25 15.30
C ASP A 58 -9.98 0.58 16.53
N ILE A 59 -10.74 -0.31 17.21
CA ILE A 59 -10.26 -1.17 18.29
C ILE A 59 -10.86 -2.56 18.10
N LEU A 60 -10.02 -3.59 18.14
CA LEU A 60 -10.40 -4.99 18.20
C LEU A 60 -10.20 -5.50 19.63
N VAL A 61 -11.23 -6.05 20.22
CA VAL A 61 -11.16 -6.73 21.51
C VAL A 61 -11.33 -8.23 21.29
N THR A 62 -10.41 -9.00 21.83
CA THR A 62 -10.40 -10.46 21.85
C THR A 62 -10.14 -10.96 23.25
N ASP A 63 -10.16 -12.26 23.45
CA ASP A 63 -9.82 -12.92 24.71
C ASP A 63 -8.70 -13.94 24.44
N ASP A 64 -7.82 -14.15 25.39
CA ASP A 64 -6.71 -15.13 25.27
C ASP A 64 -7.24 -16.57 25.13
N ALA A 65 -8.48 -16.83 25.57
CA ALA A 65 -9.16 -18.12 25.50
C ALA A 65 -9.93 -18.36 24.18
N ASP A 66 -9.65 -17.66 23.09
CA ASP A 66 -10.35 -17.71 21.79
C ASP A 66 -11.80 -17.19 21.81
N TYR A 67 -12.48 -17.18 22.94
CA TYR A 67 -13.86 -16.72 23.07
C TYR A 67 -14.03 -15.84 24.30
N ILE A 68 -14.76 -14.75 24.12
CA ILE A 68 -15.10 -13.81 25.18
C ILE A 68 -16.22 -14.44 26.03
N ASP A 69 -15.89 -14.78 27.27
CA ASP A 69 -16.84 -15.40 28.22
C ASP A 69 -17.92 -14.45 28.75
N LYS A 70 -17.70 -13.15 28.66
CA LYS A 70 -18.70 -12.17 29.07
C LYS A 70 -19.76 -11.98 28.00
N SER A 71 -21.00 -11.74 28.47
CA SER A 71 -22.11 -11.39 27.59
C SER A 71 -21.71 -10.27 26.64
N ASP A 72 -21.73 -10.57 25.35
CA ASP A 72 -21.46 -9.61 24.27
C ASP A 72 -22.28 -8.33 24.40
N LEU A 73 -23.55 -8.44 24.79
CA LEU A 73 -24.44 -7.30 25.02
C LEU A 73 -23.96 -6.41 26.17
N SER A 74 -23.38 -6.98 27.23
CA SER A 74 -22.83 -6.17 28.33
C SER A 74 -21.62 -5.36 27.92
N LEU A 75 -20.72 -5.96 27.11
CA LEU A 75 -19.53 -5.29 26.59
C LEU A 75 -19.89 -4.25 25.52
N VAL A 76 -20.78 -4.59 24.59
CA VAL A 76 -21.28 -3.64 23.60
C VAL A 76 -21.90 -2.42 24.26
N ASN A 77 -22.80 -2.64 25.24
CA ASN A 77 -23.45 -1.55 25.98
C ASN A 77 -22.45 -0.73 26.81
N TRP A 78 -21.37 -1.34 27.26
CA TRP A 78 -20.31 -0.64 27.97
C TRP A 78 -19.56 0.31 27.01
N PHE A 79 -19.17 -0.17 25.83
CA PHE A 79 -18.50 0.63 24.82
C PHE A 79 -19.40 1.77 24.30
N GLU A 80 -20.67 1.50 23.99
CA GLU A 80 -21.61 2.49 23.47
C GLU A 80 -21.92 3.64 24.45
N ARG A 81 -21.51 3.51 25.74
CA ARG A 81 -21.59 4.61 26.73
C ARG A 81 -20.40 5.56 26.69
N ILE A 82 -19.33 5.20 26.00
CA ILE A 82 -18.13 6.04 25.89
C ILE A 82 -18.37 7.11 24.83
N PRO A 83 -18.10 8.40 25.12
CA PRO A 83 -18.43 9.51 24.23
C PRO A 83 -17.81 9.44 22.82
N TYR A 84 -16.68 8.77 22.68
CA TYR A 84 -15.95 8.65 21.42
C TYR A 84 -16.32 7.41 20.60
N VAL A 85 -17.13 6.52 21.14
CA VAL A 85 -17.53 5.29 20.46
C VAL A 85 -18.77 5.56 19.63
N GLU A 86 -18.68 5.26 18.34
CA GLU A 86 -19.79 5.34 17.39
C GLU A 86 -20.67 4.08 17.46
N ALA A 87 -20.03 2.92 17.43
CA ALA A 87 -20.70 1.63 17.51
C ALA A 87 -19.73 0.52 17.96
N ALA A 88 -20.29 -0.53 18.53
CA ALA A 88 -19.60 -1.77 18.82
C ALA A 88 -20.41 -2.96 18.32
N THR A 89 -19.76 -3.96 17.73
CA THR A 89 -20.43 -5.16 17.18
C THR A 89 -19.68 -6.42 17.57
N PRO A 90 -20.40 -7.46 18.08
CA PRO A 90 -19.82 -8.75 18.35
C PRO A 90 -19.66 -9.53 17.05
N ARG A 91 -18.58 -10.29 16.93
CA ARG A 91 -18.32 -11.21 15.83
C ARG A 91 -17.92 -12.58 16.34
N LEU A 92 -18.47 -13.61 15.73
CA LEU A 92 -18.09 -14.99 15.96
C LEU A 92 -17.45 -15.55 14.71
N SER A 93 -16.18 -15.95 14.80
CA SER A 93 -15.42 -16.46 13.67
C SER A 93 -15.24 -17.97 13.81
N SER A 94 -15.31 -18.68 12.68
CA SER A 94 -15.04 -20.10 12.57
C SER A 94 -14.55 -20.43 11.17
N THR A 95 -14.29 -21.72 10.93
CA THR A 95 -13.98 -22.26 9.62
C THR A 95 -15.09 -23.19 9.17
N ALA A 96 -15.52 -23.05 7.94
CA ALA A 96 -16.61 -23.84 7.37
C ALA A 96 -16.17 -24.62 6.11
N GLU A 97 -16.92 -25.67 5.84
CA GLU A 97 -16.94 -26.35 4.55
C GLU A 97 -18.26 -26.00 3.87
N ILE A 98 -18.22 -25.52 2.65
CA ILE A 98 -19.42 -25.08 1.93
C ILE A 98 -19.55 -25.90 0.65
N ASP A 99 -20.71 -26.51 0.43
CA ASP A 99 -21.02 -27.23 -0.79
C ASP A 99 -22.31 -26.76 -1.48
N ILE A 100 -22.29 -26.81 -2.78
CA ILE A 100 -23.44 -26.56 -3.65
C ILE A 100 -23.51 -27.59 -4.76
N THR A 101 -24.73 -27.97 -5.14
CA THR A 101 -24.96 -28.82 -6.33
C THR A 101 -25.60 -27.99 -7.42
N LYS A 102 -24.89 -27.80 -8.53
CA LYS A 102 -25.35 -27.09 -9.74
C LYS A 102 -25.26 -27.98 -10.95
N ASN A 103 -26.33 -28.05 -11.74
CA ASN A 103 -26.37 -28.82 -12.99
C ASN A 103 -25.92 -30.30 -12.82
N GLY A 104 -26.24 -30.91 -11.68
CA GLY A 104 -25.85 -32.29 -11.37
C GLY A 104 -24.40 -32.45 -10.91
N LYS A 105 -23.61 -31.38 -10.84
CA LYS A 105 -22.23 -31.39 -10.36
C LYS A 105 -22.17 -30.78 -8.98
N ARG A 106 -21.49 -31.45 -8.04
CA ARG A 106 -21.17 -30.93 -6.71
C ARG A 106 -19.89 -30.13 -6.76
N TYR A 107 -19.93 -28.92 -6.21
CA TYR A 107 -18.78 -28.05 -5.93
C TYR A 107 -18.65 -27.94 -4.43
N GLU A 108 -17.46 -28.06 -3.92
CA GLU A 108 -17.17 -28.08 -2.49
C GLU A 108 -15.88 -27.32 -2.23
N GLU A 109 -15.95 -26.41 -1.26
CA GLU A 109 -14.81 -25.66 -0.79
C GLU A 109 -14.65 -25.86 0.72
N THR A 110 -13.43 -26.08 1.13
CA THR A 110 -13.06 -26.37 2.53
C THR A 110 -12.23 -25.25 3.13
N ARG A 111 -12.27 -25.13 4.47
CA ARG A 111 -11.53 -24.11 5.22
C ARG A 111 -11.88 -22.68 4.85
N ILE A 112 -13.14 -22.43 4.51
CA ILE A 112 -13.63 -21.08 4.25
C ILE A 112 -13.83 -20.38 5.60
N PRO A 113 -13.21 -19.24 5.85
CA PRO A 113 -13.52 -18.42 7.00
C PRO A 113 -15.01 -18.04 6.99
N ILE A 114 -15.72 -18.31 8.07
CA ILE A 114 -17.11 -17.92 8.24
C ILE A 114 -17.21 -16.99 9.44
N VAL A 115 -17.91 -15.88 9.27
CA VAL A 115 -18.09 -14.87 10.30
C VAL A 115 -19.58 -14.67 10.58
N GLY A 116 -19.97 -14.89 11.83
CA GLY A 116 -21.28 -14.54 12.33
C GLY A 116 -21.32 -13.11 12.80
N VAL A 117 -22.27 -12.32 12.31
CA VAL A 117 -22.44 -10.91 12.64
C VAL A 117 -23.86 -10.61 13.11
N ASP A 118 -24.02 -9.62 13.99
CA ASP A 118 -25.32 -8.98 14.22
C ASP A 118 -25.52 -7.91 13.13
N PRO A 119 -26.37 -8.13 12.13
CA PRO A 119 -26.44 -7.25 10.97
C PRO A 119 -26.84 -5.82 11.30
N PHE A 120 -27.65 -5.62 12.35
CA PHE A 120 -28.09 -4.26 12.75
C PHE A 120 -27.00 -3.45 13.43
N ARG A 121 -26.08 -4.12 14.14
CA ARG A 121 -24.92 -3.50 14.77
C ARG A 121 -23.75 -3.39 13.81
N ASP A 122 -23.55 -4.43 13.00
CA ASP A 122 -22.43 -4.50 12.07
C ASP A 122 -22.47 -3.41 11.01
N ILE A 123 -23.66 -3.06 10.48
CA ILE A 123 -23.81 -1.94 9.52
C ILE A 123 -23.42 -0.57 10.08
N ARG A 124 -23.37 -0.42 11.40
CA ARG A 124 -22.95 0.82 12.08
C ARG A 124 -21.46 0.81 12.40
N ALA A 125 -20.89 -0.37 12.63
CA ALA A 125 -19.51 -0.52 13.06
C ALA A 125 -18.56 -0.85 11.90
N SER A 126 -19.08 -1.40 10.79
CA SER A 126 -18.28 -1.80 9.62
C SER A 126 -18.92 -1.40 8.31
N THR A 127 -18.12 -1.36 7.25
CA THR A 127 -18.57 -1.12 5.88
C THR A 127 -18.72 -2.40 5.06
N VAL A 128 -18.71 -3.57 5.73
CA VAL A 128 -18.87 -4.88 5.05
C VAL A 128 -20.14 -4.94 4.21
N HIS A 129 -21.24 -4.38 4.71
CA HIS A 129 -22.52 -4.34 4.01
C HIS A 129 -22.46 -3.56 2.68
N GLU A 130 -21.57 -2.57 2.56
CA GLU A 130 -21.35 -1.81 1.33
C GLU A 130 -20.60 -2.60 0.25
N THR A 131 -19.90 -3.66 0.65
CA THR A 131 -19.18 -4.53 -0.28
C THR A 131 -20.10 -5.51 -1.00
N VAL A 132 -21.37 -5.64 -0.60
CA VAL A 132 -22.34 -6.50 -1.27
C VAL A 132 -22.66 -5.92 -2.64
N SER A 133 -22.07 -6.51 -3.68
CA SER A 133 -22.22 -6.08 -5.06
C SER A 133 -23.49 -6.61 -5.71
N GLU A 134 -24.01 -7.75 -5.23
CA GLU A 134 -25.22 -8.39 -5.73
C GLU A 134 -26.08 -8.87 -4.57
N GLY A 135 -27.37 -8.60 -4.59
CA GLY A 135 -28.32 -9.05 -3.57
C GLY A 135 -28.35 -8.14 -2.33
N ASN A 136 -28.54 -8.73 -1.17
CA ASN A 136 -28.72 -8.05 0.10
C ASN A 136 -27.79 -8.60 1.19
N TYR A 137 -27.53 -7.79 2.22
CA TYR A 137 -26.77 -8.23 3.39
C TYR A 137 -27.53 -9.29 4.20
N VAL A 138 -26.87 -9.87 5.22
CA VAL A 138 -27.33 -11.06 5.98
C VAL A 138 -28.34 -10.70 7.07
N PHE A 139 -29.55 -10.28 6.74
CA PHE A 139 -30.60 -9.94 7.71
C PHE A 139 -31.42 -11.13 8.25
N SER A 140 -31.32 -12.30 7.60
CA SER A 140 -32.10 -13.50 8.00
C SER A 140 -31.18 -14.57 8.57
N ARG A 141 -31.70 -15.32 9.57
CA ARG A 141 -30.97 -16.46 10.17
C ARG A 141 -30.64 -17.61 9.19
N ASN A 142 -31.30 -17.66 8.05
CA ASN A 142 -31.08 -18.68 7.03
C ASN A 142 -30.41 -18.12 5.77
N SER A 143 -29.94 -16.89 5.81
CA SER A 143 -29.22 -16.26 4.71
C SER A 143 -27.71 -16.32 4.92
N ILE A 144 -26.98 -16.34 3.82
CA ILE A 144 -25.53 -16.26 3.77
C ILE A 144 -25.10 -15.28 2.69
N VAL A 145 -24.14 -14.43 3.01
CA VAL A 145 -23.40 -13.64 2.02
C VAL A 145 -22.09 -14.35 1.73
N LEU A 146 -21.82 -14.62 0.47
CA LEU A 146 -20.58 -15.25 0.01
C LEU A 146 -19.62 -14.18 -0.53
N GLY A 147 -18.35 -14.31 -0.20
CA GLY A 147 -17.30 -13.54 -0.88
C GLY A 147 -17.23 -13.92 -2.36
N SER A 148 -16.86 -12.97 -3.20
CA SER A 148 -16.85 -13.12 -4.67
C SER A 148 -15.99 -14.29 -5.15
N ASN A 149 -14.87 -14.56 -4.49
CA ASN A 149 -14.00 -15.70 -4.83
C ASN A 149 -14.62 -17.02 -4.35
N VAL A 150 -15.20 -17.06 -3.13
CA VAL A 150 -15.94 -18.25 -2.66
C VAL A 150 -17.07 -18.60 -3.61
N ALA A 151 -17.87 -17.61 -4.02
CA ALA A 151 -18.96 -17.83 -4.97
C ALA A 151 -18.47 -18.36 -6.31
N LYS A 152 -17.33 -17.87 -6.81
CA LYS A 152 -16.70 -18.32 -8.05
C LYS A 152 -16.21 -19.77 -7.95
N ASP A 153 -15.53 -20.11 -6.86
CA ASP A 153 -14.95 -21.44 -6.63
C ASP A 153 -16.06 -22.49 -6.42
N LEU A 154 -17.20 -22.07 -5.85
CA LEU A 154 -18.44 -22.86 -5.78
C LEU A 154 -19.21 -22.96 -7.12
N GLY A 155 -18.50 -22.93 -8.25
CA GLY A 155 -19.09 -23.10 -9.58
C GLY A 155 -19.94 -21.91 -10.04
N GLY A 156 -19.65 -20.71 -9.56
CA GLY A 156 -20.40 -19.49 -9.88
C GLY A 156 -21.74 -19.45 -9.13
N ALA A 157 -21.71 -19.60 -7.80
CA ALA A 157 -22.88 -19.45 -6.96
C ALA A 157 -23.52 -18.07 -7.14
N GLN A 158 -24.84 -18.01 -7.19
CA GLN A 158 -25.62 -16.79 -7.43
C GLN A 158 -26.59 -16.53 -6.27
N VAL A 159 -27.06 -15.28 -6.20
CA VAL A 159 -28.11 -14.90 -5.25
C VAL A 159 -29.35 -15.76 -5.49
N GLY A 160 -29.89 -16.34 -4.40
CA GLY A 160 -31.01 -17.28 -4.44
C GLY A 160 -30.61 -18.76 -4.44
N ASP A 161 -29.35 -19.08 -4.72
CA ASP A 161 -28.88 -20.46 -4.64
C ASP A 161 -28.92 -21.00 -3.20
N SER A 162 -29.09 -22.31 -3.05
CA SER A 162 -29.05 -22.99 -1.74
C SER A 162 -27.71 -23.68 -1.57
N VAL A 163 -26.99 -23.32 -0.53
CA VAL A 163 -25.70 -23.91 -0.14
C VAL A 163 -25.83 -24.67 1.17
N LYS A 164 -25.07 -25.75 1.32
CA LYS A 164 -24.90 -26.40 2.61
C LYS A 164 -23.61 -25.90 3.24
N VAL A 165 -23.70 -25.55 4.51
CA VAL A 165 -22.56 -25.11 5.30
C VAL A 165 -22.37 -26.11 6.44
N LYS A 166 -21.16 -26.61 6.56
CA LYS A 166 -20.73 -27.50 7.61
C LYS A 166 -19.71 -26.77 8.49
N VAL A 167 -19.93 -26.73 9.79
CA VAL A 167 -18.98 -26.26 10.80
C VAL A 167 -18.81 -27.31 11.88
N VAL A 168 -17.68 -27.30 12.57
CA VAL A 168 -17.44 -28.19 13.71
C VAL A 168 -17.89 -27.49 14.98
N ASP A 169 -18.70 -28.17 15.80
CA ASP A 169 -19.17 -27.62 17.05
C ASP A 169 -18.12 -27.76 18.18
N ARG A 170 -18.46 -27.28 19.38
CA ARG A 170 -17.58 -27.32 20.56
C ARG A 170 -17.18 -28.73 21.03
N TRP A 171 -17.90 -29.76 20.62
CA TRP A 171 -17.64 -31.17 20.96
C TRP A 171 -16.92 -31.92 19.83
N GLY A 172 -16.60 -31.26 18.72
CA GLY A 172 -15.96 -31.86 17.58
C GLY A 172 -16.89 -32.53 16.58
N GLU A 173 -18.24 -32.33 16.75
CA GLU A 173 -19.24 -32.91 15.86
C GLU A 173 -19.54 -31.97 14.66
N ASP A 174 -19.76 -32.58 13.49
CA ASP A 174 -20.11 -31.86 12.27
C ASP A 174 -21.57 -31.38 12.32
N GLN A 175 -21.78 -30.09 12.33
CA GLN A 175 -23.08 -29.45 12.24
C GLN A 175 -23.32 -28.93 10.84
N ILE A 176 -24.39 -29.40 10.22
CA ILE A 176 -24.72 -29.07 8.81
C ILE A 176 -26.03 -28.29 8.76
N ARG A 177 -25.98 -27.11 8.06
CA ARG A 177 -27.18 -26.32 7.85
C ARG A 177 -27.23 -25.84 6.41
N ARG A 178 -28.45 -25.65 5.89
CA ARG A 178 -28.69 -25.07 4.57
C ARG A 178 -28.95 -23.58 4.69
N PHE A 179 -28.34 -22.82 3.82
CA PHE A 179 -28.52 -21.37 3.69
C PHE A 179 -28.92 -21.00 2.27
N THR A 180 -29.65 -19.90 2.15
CA THR A 180 -29.89 -19.26 0.86
C THR A 180 -28.89 -18.13 0.68
N VAL A 181 -28.21 -18.08 -0.44
CA VAL A 181 -27.30 -16.99 -0.79
C VAL A 181 -28.12 -15.71 -0.93
N SER A 182 -27.97 -14.78 0.00
CA SER A 182 -28.67 -13.48 0.00
C SER A 182 -27.89 -12.41 -0.73
N GLY A 183 -26.58 -12.53 -0.82
CA GLY A 183 -25.73 -11.58 -1.52
C GLY A 183 -24.34 -12.13 -1.82
N ILE A 184 -23.65 -11.43 -2.70
CA ILE A 184 -22.25 -11.68 -3.02
C ILE A 184 -21.47 -10.41 -2.70
N ALA A 185 -20.50 -10.54 -1.79
CA ALA A 185 -19.63 -9.46 -1.37
C ALA A 185 -18.36 -9.42 -2.21
N LYS A 186 -17.99 -8.23 -2.66
CA LYS A 186 -16.75 -7.98 -3.38
C LYS A 186 -16.02 -6.82 -2.71
N SER A 187 -15.00 -7.13 -1.97
CA SER A 187 -14.17 -6.12 -1.29
C SER A 187 -13.37 -5.30 -2.29
N PRO A 188 -13.29 -3.99 -2.14
CA PRO A 188 -12.43 -3.16 -3.00
C PRO A 188 -10.96 -3.57 -2.99
N GLY A 189 -10.49 -4.17 -1.89
CA GLY A 189 -9.12 -4.65 -1.72
C GLY A 189 -8.86 -6.07 -2.21
N GLY A 190 -9.90 -6.83 -2.60
CA GLY A 190 -9.77 -8.22 -3.10
C GLY A 190 -9.16 -9.19 -2.09
N GLN A 191 -9.05 -8.79 -0.83
CA GLN A 191 -8.61 -9.62 0.30
C GLN A 191 -9.70 -9.65 1.40
N GLY A 192 -9.59 -10.56 2.31
CA GLY A 192 -10.50 -10.64 3.42
C GLY A 192 -11.87 -11.18 3.07
N PHE A 193 -12.86 -10.35 2.90
CA PHE A 193 -14.25 -10.80 2.69
C PHE A 193 -14.51 -11.47 1.35
N ASP A 194 -13.67 -11.32 0.33
CA ASP A 194 -13.81 -12.06 -0.94
C ASP A 194 -13.62 -13.57 -0.80
N TYR A 195 -12.92 -13.99 0.26
CA TYR A 195 -12.71 -15.41 0.62
C TYR A 195 -13.47 -15.82 1.89
N THR A 196 -14.40 -15.00 2.36
CA THR A 196 -15.13 -15.20 3.62
C THR A 196 -16.62 -15.40 3.35
N ALA A 197 -17.29 -16.17 4.20
CA ALA A 197 -18.74 -16.27 4.24
C ALA A 197 -19.25 -15.52 5.46
N VAL A 198 -20.37 -14.78 5.32
CA VAL A 198 -21.00 -14.04 6.40
C VAL A 198 -22.40 -14.60 6.67
N VAL A 199 -22.70 -14.87 7.95
CA VAL A 199 -23.99 -15.38 8.39
C VAL A 199 -24.48 -14.61 9.62
N HIS A 200 -25.72 -14.80 10.00
CA HIS A 200 -26.25 -14.23 11.24
C HIS A 200 -25.54 -14.86 12.46
N ILE A 201 -25.09 -14.06 13.41
CA ILE A 201 -24.29 -14.52 14.56
C ILE A 201 -25.01 -15.61 15.38
N ASP A 202 -26.31 -15.44 15.66
CA ASP A 202 -27.05 -16.44 16.41
C ASP A 202 -27.13 -17.79 15.69
N THR A 203 -27.16 -17.76 14.34
CA THR A 203 -27.17 -19.00 13.57
C THR A 203 -25.85 -19.75 13.69
N LEU A 204 -24.75 -19.01 13.66
CA LEU A 204 -23.43 -19.60 13.83
C LEU A 204 -23.23 -20.11 15.25
N ARG A 205 -23.73 -19.37 16.26
CA ARG A 205 -23.75 -19.79 17.67
C ARG A 205 -24.50 -21.09 17.86
N ASP A 206 -25.70 -21.19 17.24
CA ASP A 206 -26.51 -22.42 17.30
C ASP A 206 -25.73 -23.59 16.68
N MET A 207 -25.11 -23.40 15.50
CA MET A 207 -24.35 -24.45 14.83
C MET A 207 -23.08 -24.85 15.58
N MET A 208 -22.41 -23.91 16.23
CA MET A 208 -21.19 -24.19 17.01
C MET A 208 -21.52 -24.67 18.45
N SER A 209 -22.78 -24.72 18.82
CA SER A 209 -23.23 -25.04 20.21
C SER A 209 -22.62 -24.11 21.27
N ARG A 210 -22.49 -22.82 20.92
CA ARG A 210 -21.88 -21.76 21.73
C ARG A 210 -22.81 -20.56 21.91
N PRO A 211 -23.92 -20.73 22.64
CA PRO A 211 -24.90 -19.66 22.84
C PRO A 211 -24.28 -18.50 23.63
N GLY A 212 -24.34 -17.29 23.06
CA GLY A 212 -23.82 -16.08 23.70
C GLY A 212 -22.31 -15.85 23.53
N ASP A 213 -21.56 -16.83 23.04
CA ASP A 213 -20.12 -16.67 22.81
C ASP A 213 -19.83 -15.72 21.67
N THR A 214 -18.69 -15.04 21.77
CA THR A 214 -18.18 -14.07 20.80
C THR A 214 -16.67 -14.27 20.69
N SER A 215 -16.12 -14.36 19.49
CA SER A 215 -14.66 -14.47 19.32
C SER A 215 -13.96 -13.11 19.34
N SER A 216 -14.67 -12.06 18.96
CA SER A 216 -14.13 -10.71 18.97
C SER A 216 -15.22 -9.65 19.04
N LEU A 217 -14.87 -8.49 19.57
CA LEU A 217 -15.69 -7.29 19.54
C LEU A 217 -14.99 -6.24 18.71
N MET A 218 -15.66 -5.78 17.67
CA MET A 218 -15.17 -4.69 16.82
C MET A 218 -15.77 -3.38 17.32
N VAL A 219 -14.94 -2.37 17.56
CA VAL A 219 -15.35 -1.06 18.04
C VAL A 219 -14.98 -0.01 17.03
N LYS A 220 -15.96 0.81 16.62
CA LYS A 220 -15.78 1.97 15.73
C LYS A 220 -15.85 3.25 16.54
N LEU A 221 -14.95 4.18 16.25
CA LEU A 221 -14.88 5.46 16.93
C LEU A 221 -15.27 6.61 16.00
N ASN A 222 -15.88 7.65 16.58
CA ASN A 222 -16.11 8.93 15.87
C ASN A 222 -14.79 9.70 15.65
N ASP A 223 -13.79 9.45 16.52
CA ASP A 223 -12.46 10.04 16.43
C ASP A 223 -11.40 8.93 16.62
N PRO A 224 -10.85 8.38 15.52
CA PRO A 224 -9.84 7.31 15.60
C PRO A 224 -8.59 7.68 16.40
N SER A 225 -8.26 8.97 16.55
CA SER A 225 -7.11 9.42 17.35
C SER A 225 -7.26 9.07 18.84
N LYS A 226 -8.47 8.75 19.29
CA LYS A 226 -8.80 8.37 20.66
C LYS A 226 -8.72 6.85 20.91
N ALA A 227 -8.37 6.06 19.92
CA ALA A 227 -8.36 4.60 20.02
C ALA A 227 -7.48 4.12 21.17
N PHE A 228 -6.29 4.65 21.33
CA PHE A 228 -5.40 4.27 22.42
C PHE A 228 -5.98 4.63 23.80
N GLU A 229 -6.60 5.81 23.95
CA GLU A 229 -7.22 6.26 25.20
C GLU A 229 -8.40 5.37 25.60
N VAL A 230 -9.26 5.04 24.64
CA VAL A 230 -10.42 4.15 24.85
C VAL A 230 -9.98 2.72 25.17
N LYS A 231 -8.99 2.19 24.48
CA LYS A 231 -8.38 0.89 24.75
C LYS A 231 -7.86 0.80 26.18
N GLU A 232 -7.01 1.76 26.58
CA GLU A 232 -6.46 1.79 27.93
C GLU A 232 -7.53 1.91 29.01
N PHE A 233 -8.57 2.70 28.76
CA PHE A 233 -9.70 2.81 29.68
C PHE A 233 -10.45 1.50 29.80
N PHE A 234 -10.64 0.76 28.68
CA PHE A 234 -11.25 -0.56 28.68
C PHE A 234 -10.44 -1.55 29.52
N LEU A 235 -9.16 -1.71 29.25
CA LEU A 235 -8.30 -2.67 29.96
C LEU A 235 -8.22 -2.36 31.47
N ARG A 236 -8.21 -1.08 31.85
CA ARG A 236 -8.24 -0.68 33.28
C ARG A 236 -9.60 -0.94 33.95
N SER A 237 -10.68 -0.95 33.19
CA SER A 237 -12.03 -1.21 33.70
C SER A 237 -12.29 -2.71 33.95
N PHE A 238 -11.50 -3.58 33.31
CA PHE A 238 -11.61 -5.02 33.40
C PHE A 238 -10.26 -5.69 33.76
N PRO A 239 -9.65 -5.34 34.90
CA PRO A 239 -8.28 -5.75 35.22
C PRO A 239 -8.11 -7.24 35.57
N ASN A 240 -9.21 -7.96 35.82
CA ASN A 240 -9.22 -9.37 36.17
C ASN A 240 -9.66 -10.27 35.02
N ASP A 241 -9.90 -9.71 33.85
CA ASP A 241 -10.29 -10.45 32.65
C ASP A 241 -9.09 -10.52 31.71
N ASP A 242 -8.94 -11.62 31.00
CA ASP A 242 -7.84 -11.88 30.08
C ASP A 242 -8.10 -11.25 28.70
N PHE A 243 -8.70 -10.05 28.69
CA PHE A 243 -8.97 -9.31 27.47
C PHE A 243 -7.69 -8.78 26.82
N LEU A 244 -7.60 -9.02 25.52
CA LEU A 244 -6.65 -8.39 24.64
C LEU A 244 -7.39 -7.31 23.83
N ALA A 245 -6.84 -6.12 23.81
CA ALA A 245 -7.39 -5.04 22.98
C ALA A 245 -6.26 -4.45 22.13
N GLU A 246 -6.49 -4.38 20.84
CA GLU A 246 -5.54 -3.83 19.88
C GLU A 246 -6.16 -2.67 19.13
N THR A 247 -5.42 -1.57 18.98
CA THR A 247 -5.80 -0.50 18.07
C THR A 247 -5.50 -0.91 16.63
N ILE A 248 -6.12 -0.23 15.67
CA ILE A 248 -5.82 -0.45 14.25
C ILE A 248 -4.33 -0.29 13.95
N GLU A 249 -3.66 0.68 14.59
CA GLU A 249 -2.23 0.93 14.40
C GLU A 249 -1.40 -0.25 14.88
N GLU A 250 -1.74 -0.86 16.03
CA GLU A 250 -1.07 -2.03 16.58
C GLU A 250 -1.34 -3.28 15.73
N SER A 251 -2.59 -3.54 15.36
CA SER A 251 -2.95 -4.66 14.47
C SER A 251 -2.33 -4.53 13.09
N ALA A 252 -2.34 -3.31 12.52
CA ALA A 252 -1.68 -3.01 11.26
C ALA A 252 -0.16 -3.18 11.38
N GLU A 253 0.45 -2.71 12.48
CA GLU A 253 1.87 -2.85 12.71
C GLU A 253 2.30 -4.32 12.76
N GLN A 254 1.56 -5.17 13.42
CA GLN A 254 1.83 -6.60 13.51
C GLN A 254 1.67 -7.30 12.16
N GLN A 255 0.61 -7.03 11.42
CA GLN A 255 0.41 -7.60 10.07
C GLN A 255 1.40 -7.04 9.05
N LEU A 256 1.76 -5.76 9.17
CA LEU A 256 2.67 -5.08 8.26
C LEU A 256 4.16 -5.32 8.59
N ALA A 257 4.49 -5.89 9.75
CA ALA A 257 5.88 -6.23 10.08
C ALA A 257 6.52 -7.15 9.02
N GLY A 258 5.75 -8.10 8.47
CA GLY A 258 6.17 -8.91 7.33
C GLY A 258 6.38 -8.11 6.04
N PHE A 259 5.54 -7.10 5.80
CA PHE A 259 5.65 -6.24 4.62
C PHE A 259 6.73 -5.17 4.75
N ARG A 260 7.09 -4.73 5.97
CA ARG A 260 8.16 -3.74 6.20
C ARG A 260 9.49 -4.17 5.59
N SER A 261 9.83 -5.44 5.70
CA SER A 261 11.04 -5.98 5.08
C SER A 261 10.98 -5.89 3.55
N GLY A 262 9.82 -6.17 2.96
CA GLY A 262 9.56 -6.01 1.52
C GLY A 262 9.65 -4.54 1.10
N ILE A 263 9.01 -3.62 1.83
CA ILE A 263 9.07 -2.16 1.57
C ILE A 263 10.51 -1.66 1.70
N ALA A 264 11.27 -2.10 2.71
CA ALA A 264 12.67 -1.74 2.88
C ALA A 264 13.53 -2.21 1.69
N MET A 265 13.32 -3.44 1.21
CA MET A 265 14.01 -3.99 0.04
C MET A 265 13.70 -3.18 -1.23
N ILE A 266 12.47 -2.76 -1.42
CA ILE A 266 12.05 -1.97 -2.57
C ILE A 266 12.57 -0.54 -2.51
N ASN A 267 12.56 0.10 -1.35
CA ASN A 267 13.21 1.37 -1.15
C ASN A 267 14.71 1.26 -1.48
N MET A 268 15.37 0.17 -1.09
CA MET A 268 16.76 -0.10 -1.44
C MET A 268 16.95 -0.18 -2.96
N ILE A 269 16.10 -0.87 -3.71
CA ILE A 269 16.12 -0.90 -5.18
C ILE A 269 15.99 0.50 -5.75
N GLY A 270 15.10 1.33 -5.21
CA GLY A 270 14.96 2.73 -5.59
C GLY A 270 16.23 3.55 -5.36
N TYR A 271 16.88 3.41 -4.21
CA TYR A 271 18.15 4.07 -3.92
C TYR A 271 19.29 3.58 -4.81
N PHE A 272 19.33 2.29 -5.15
CA PHE A 272 20.28 1.77 -6.14
C PHE A 272 20.03 2.35 -7.53
N GLY A 273 18.78 2.51 -7.93
CA GLY A 273 18.41 3.20 -9.18
C GLY A 273 18.91 4.65 -9.22
N MET A 274 18.74 5.40 -8.13
CA MET A 274 19.31 6.75 -7.99
C MET A 274 20.84 6.74 -8.04
N GLY A 275 21.49 5.83 -7.34
CA GLY A 275 22.93 5.66 -7.37
C GLY A 275 23.45 5.38 -8.80
N SER A 276 22.79 4.47 -9.51
CA SER A 276 23.08 4.17 -10.91
C SER A 276 22.96 5.40 -11.80
N SER A 277 21.93 6.23 -11.61
CA SER A 277 21.76 7.50 -12.32
C SER A 277 22.90 8.48 -12.04
N ALA A 278 23.34 8.58 -10.78
CA ALA A 278 24.49 9.41 -10.42
C ALA A 278 25.79 8.95 -11.09
N PHE A 279 26.03 7.63 -11.16
CA PHE A 279 27.17 7.06 -11.91
C PHE A 279 27.08 7.34 -13.42
N ALA A 280 25.89 7.26 -14.00
CA ALA A 280 25.70 7.61 -15.42
C ALA A 280 26.03 9.09 -15.68
N ILE A 281 25.57 10.02 -14.83
CA ILE A 281 25.92 11.44 -14.92
C ILE A 281 27.43 11.63 -14.81
N LEU A 282 28.06 11.01 -13.81
CA LEU A 282 29.50 11.07 -13.58
C LEU A 282 30.27 10.61 -14.83
N THR A 283 29.93 9.48 -15.40
CA THR A 283 30.56 8.90 -16.58
C THR A 283 30.39 9.79 -17.79
N ILE A 284 29.20 10.30 -18.05
CA ILE A 284 28.91 11.19 -19.18
C ILE A 284 29.65 12.51 -19.03
N GLN A 285 29.73 13.06 -17.83
CA GLN A 285 30.49 14.29 -17.59
C GLN A 285 31.99 14.09 -17.73
N ILE A 286 32.55 12.96 -17.29
CA ILE A 286 33.98 12.65 -17.58
C ILE A 286 34.23 12.61 -19.08
N MET A 287 33.32 11.95 -19.82
CA MET A 287 33.42 11.88 -21.28
C MET A 287 33.34 13.28 -21.94
N LEU A 288 32.44 14.15 -21.43
CA LEU A 288 32.32 15.54 -21.90
C LEU A 288 33.57 16.34 -21.60
N VAL A 289 34.15 16.24 -20.40
CA VAL A 289 35.40 16.91 -20.00
C VAL A 289 36.55 16.47 -20.88
N ASN A 290 36.70 15.16 -21.12
CA ASN A 290 37.76 14.63 -21.95
C ASN A 290 37.61 15.08 -23.43
N GLY A 291 36.37 15.08 -23.96
CA GLY A 291 36.09 15.52 -25.31
C GLY A 291 36.21 17.05 -25.53
N LYS A 292 36.27 17.83 -24.43
CA LYS A 292 36.39 19.30 -24.45
C LYS A 292 37.73 19.80 -23.91
N THR A 293 38.71 18.91 -23.77
CA THR A 293 40.03 19.25 -23.21
C THR A 293 40.69 20.41 -23.93
N LYS A 294 40.67 20.45 -25.28
CA LYS A 294 41.23 21.54 -26.09
C LYS A 294 40.53 22.88 -25.83
N GLU A 295 39.21 22.90 -25.79
CA GLU A 295 38.40 24.10 -25.49
C GLU A 295 38.68 24.63 -24.06
N ILE A 296 38.80 23.70 -23.07
CA ILE A 296 39.19 24.04 -21.69
C ILE A 296 40.59 24.67 -21.65
N GLY A 297 41.54 24.10 -22.39
CA GLY A 297 42.91 24.63 -22.52
C GLY A 297 42.95 26.06 -23.09
N ILE A 298 42.22 26.31 -24.18
CA ILE A 298 42.10 27.63 -24.79
C ILE A 298 41.45 28.62 -23.79
N MET A 299 40.36 28.26 -23.14
CA MET A 299 39.72 29.13 -22.15
C MET A 299 40.67 29.52 -21.02
N ARG A 300 41.49 28.60 -20.54
CA ARG A 300 42.49 28.87 -19.49
C ARG A 300 43.65 29.72 -20.02
N ALA A 301 44.07 29.55 -21.26
CA ALA A 301 45.10 30.36 -21.87
C ALA A 301 44.67 31.82 -22.04
N ILE A 302 43.38 32.07 -22.29
CA ILE A 302 42.78 33.42 -22.42
C ILE A 302 42.49 34.04 -21.03
N GLY A 303 42.75 33.30 -19.91
CA GLY A 303 42.62 33.86 -18.55
C GLY A 303 41.44 33.37 -17.73
N ALA A 304 40.70 32.35 -18.16
CA ALA A 304 39.64 31.75 -17.35
C ALA A 304 40.22 31.12 -16.06
N LYS A 305 39.66 31.47 -14.92
CA LYS A 305 40.06 30.94 -13.62
C LYS A 305 39.57 29.48 -13.45
N ARG A 306 40.28 28.74 -12.60
CA ARG A 306 39.85 27.34 -12.26
C ARG A 306 38.40 27.28 -11.77
N LYS A 307 37.94 28.28 -10.99
CA LYS A 307 36.56 28.39 -10.52
C LYS A 307 35.56 28.56 -11.67
N ASP A 308 35.92 29.19 -12.75
CA ASP A 308 35.03 29.39 -13.90
C ASP A 308 34.79 28.07 -14.63
N ILE A 309 35.86 27.29 -14.84
CA ILE A 309 35.75 25.95 -15.42
C ILE A 309 34.94 25.03 -14.53
N LEU A 310 35.19 25.05 -13.20
CA LEU A 310 34.42 24.27 -12.22
C LEU A 310 32.92 24.58 -12.34
N LEU A 311 32.56 25.87 -12.32
CA LEU A 311 31.16 26.29 -12.35
C LEU A 311 30.48 25.95 -13.68
N ILE A 312 31.17 25.98 -14.81
CA ILE A 312 30.61 25.59 -16.11
C ILE A 312 30.13 24.13 -16.07
N PHE A 313 30.93 23.20 -15.54
CA PHE A 313 30.57 21.79 -15.46
C PHE A 313 29.54 21.49 -14.36
N ILE A 314 29.57 22.23 -13.25
CA ILE A 314 28.50 22.15 -12.24
C ILE A 314 27.18 22.62 -12.85
N PHE A 315 27.14 23.71 -13.59
CA PHE A 315 25.94 24.18 -14.29
C PHE A 315 25.43 23.15 -15.31
N GLN A 316 26.31 22.39 -15.96
CA GLN A 316 25.89 21.28 -16.82
C GLN A 316 25.18 20.19 -16.00
N GLY A 317 25.74 19.79 -14.85
CA GLY A 317 25.07 18.85 -13.93
C GLY A 317 23.71 19.34 -13.43
N MET A 318 23.63 20.63 -13.07
CA MET A 318 22.37 21.26 -12.68
C MET A 318 21.31 21.22 -13.79
N ILE A 319 21.72 21.51 -15.05
CA ILE A 319 20.79 21.46 -16.19
C ILE A 319 20.33 20.03 -16.45
N ILE A 320 21.25 19.05 -16.46
CA ILE A 320 20.89 17.63 -16.60
C ILE A 320 19.94 17.18 -15.49
N GLY A 321 20.28 17.51 -14.23
CA GLY A 321 19.48 17.18 -13.07
C GLY A 321 18.08 17.81 -13.11
N ALA A 322 18.01 19.10 -13.47
CA ALA A 322 16.73 19.81 -13.54
C ALA A 322 15.81 19.27 -14.65
N ILE A 323 16.37 19.02 -15.85
CA ILE A 323 15.59 18.44 -16.97
C ILE A 323 15.19 17.01 -16.64
N GLY A 324 16.13 16.18 -16.13
CA GLY A 324 15.88 14.79 -15.78
C GLY A 324 14.86 14.66 -14.65
N ALA A 325 14.97 15.50 -13.60
CA ALA A 325 13.99 15.55 -12.51
C ALA A 325 12.61 15.99 -13.01
N GLY A 326 12.54 17.04 -13.83
CA GLY A 326 11.27 17.51 -14.38
C GLY A 326 10.59 16.46 -15.26
N VAL A 327 11.33 15.87 -16.20
CA VAL A 327 10.79 14.81 -17.09
C VAL A 327 10.46 13.55 -16.32
N GLY A 328 11.30 13.13 -15.37
CA GLY A 328 11.08 11.96 -14.53
C GLY A 328 9.84 12.10 -13.64
N THR A 329 9.68 13.26 -13.00
CA THR A 329 8.49 13.57 -12.20
C THR A 329 7.23 13.63 -13.05
N ALA A 330 7.30 14.26 -14.24
CA ALA A 330 6.15 14.31 -15.15
C ALA A 330 5.75 12.92 -15.64
N ALA A 331 6.72 12.06 -15.98
CA ALA A 331 6.46 10.66 -16.36
C ALA A 331 5.90 9.84 -15.20
N GLY A 332 6.41 10.03 -13.98
CA GLY A 332 5.90 9.40 -12.77
C GLY A 332 4.47 9.81 -12.47
N LEU A 333 4.15 11.11 -12.54
CA LEU A 333 2.78 11.60 -12.37
C LEU A 333 1.84 11.07 -13.45
N SER A 334 2.29 11.00 -14.71
CA SER A 334 1.51 10.40 -15.80
C SER A 334 1.18 8.95 -15.52
N TYR A 335 2.13 8.19 -14.96
CA TYR A 335 1.89 6.81 -14.53
C TYR A 335 0.89 6.75 -13.37
N THR A 336 0.99 7.64 -12.38
CA THR A 336 0.05 7.75 -11.26
C THR A 336 -1.38 7.98 -11.75
N VAL A 337 -1.57 8.97 -12.65
CA VAL A 337 -2.87 9.25 -13.28
C VAL A 337 -3.37 8.05 -14.10
N TYR A 338 -2.48 7.39 -14.84
CA TYR A 338 -2.85 6.19 -15.59
C TYR A 338 -3.32 5.06 -14.68
N ALA A 339 -2.61 4.80 -13.58
CA ALA A 339 -2.96 3.79 -12.59
C ALA A 339 -4.33 4.08 -11.94
N ASP A 340 -4.61 5.36 -11.64
CA ASP A 340 -5.86 5.82 -11.05
C ASP A 340 -7.05 5.66 -12.03
N VAL A 341 -6.89 6.14 -13.27
CA VAL A 341 -7.95 6.06 -14.30
C VAL A 341 -8.27 4.63 -14.71
N THR A 342 -7.24 3.78 -14.82
CA THR A 342 -7.43 2.36 -15.20
C THR A 342 -7.84 1.48 -14.04
N LYS A 343 -7.92 2.04 -12.81
CA LYS A 343 -8.17 1.29 -11.56
C LYS A 343 -7.29 0.04 -11.52
N MET A 344 -5.97 0.25 -11.70
CA MET A 344 -5.03 -0.87 -11.73
C MET A 344 -5.20 -1.72 -10.50
N SER A 345 -5.21 -3.04 -10.69
CA SER A 345 -5.30 -4.00 -9.61
C SER A 345 -4.09 -4.93 -9.64
N PHE A 346 -3.57 -5.24 -8.46
CA PHE A 346 -2.53 -6.25 -8.32
C PHE A 346 -3.19 -7.63 -8.37
N ASN A 347 -2.75 -8.46 -9.32
CA ASN A 347 -3.27 -9.82 -9.51
C ASN A 347 -4.80 -9.91 -9.74
N ASN A 348 -5.41 -8.90 -10.36
CA ASN A 348 -6.86 -8.81 -10.66
C ASN A 348 -7.77 -8.78 -9.40
N SER A 349 -7.22 -8.70 -8.22
CA SER A 349 -7.96 -8.83 -6.96
C SER A 349 -7.78 -7.65 -6.02
N LEU A 350 -6.63 -6.95 -6.06
CA LEU A 350 -6.30 -5.84 -5.17
C LEU A 350 -6.27 -4.54 -5.97
N PRO A 351 -7.31 -3.69 -5.94
CA PRO A 351 -7.23 -2.37 -6.54
C PRO A 351 -6.14 -1.56 -5.82
N LEU A 352 -5.24 -0.99 -6.60
CA LEU A 352 -4.24 -0.07 -6.07
C LEU A 352 -4.94 1.26 -5.76
N GLU A 353 -4.96 1.63 -4.50
CA GLU A 353 -5.39 2.97 -4.11
C GLU A 353 -4.28 3.96 -4.44
N VAL A 354 -4.58 4.81 -5.41
CA VAL A 354 -3.60 5.78 -5.87
C VAL A 354 -3.66 7.02 -4.98
N THR A 355 -2.67 7.17 -4.10
CA THR A 355 -2.53 8.35 -3.24
C THR A 355 -1.52 9.33 -3.85
N TYR A 356 -1.94 10.58 -4.06
CA TYR A 356 -1.08 11.65 -4.53
C TYR A 356 -0.27 12.27 -3.39
N ASN A 357 0.86 11.66 -3.03
CA ASN A 357 1.72 12.18 -1.97
C ASN A 357 2.71 13.23 -2.53
N TRP A 358 2.29 14.49 -2.54
CA TRP A 358 3.09 15.63 -3.05
C TRP A 358 4.41 15.81 -2.33
N GLU A 359 4.46 15.52 -1.03
CA GLU A 359 5.68 15.62 -0.24
C GLU A 359 6.75 14.65 -0.76
N LYS A 360 6.40 13.38 -0.98
CA LYS A 360 7.30 12.35 -1.51
C LYS A 360 7.73 12.63 -2.94
N ILE A 361 6.82 13.15 -3.77
CA ILE A 361 7.13 13.54 -5.16
C ILE A 361 8.19 14.63 -5.17
N ILE A 362 8.00 15.69 -4.39
CA ILE A 362 8.93 16.80 -4.28
C ILE A 362 10.25 16.33 -3.67
N GLN A 363 10.22 15.52 -2.62
CA GLN A 363 11.41 14.96 -1.98
C GLN A 363 12.24 14.14 -2.98
N THR A 364 11.62 13.28 -3.78
CA THR A 364 12.29 12.46 -4.79
C THR A 364 12.93 13.33 -5.89
N ALA A 365 12.22 14.34 -6.37
CA ALA A 365 12.74 15.28 -7.36
C ALA A 365 13.94 16.07 -6.83
N LEU A 366 13.85 16.59 -5.61
CA LEU A 366 14.92 17.35 -4.97
C LEU A 366 16.17 16.50 -4.67
N THR A 367 15.98 15.27 -4.16
CA THR A 367 17.08 14.36 -3.88
C THR A 367 17.80 13.94 -5.16
N SER A 368 17.05 13.65 -6.23
CA SER A 368 17.64 13.33 -7.54
C SER A 368 18.40 14.53 -8.15
N PHE A 369 17.85 15.72 -8.02
CA PHE A 369 18.52 16.95 -8.45
C PHE A 369 19.82 17.19 -7.65
N ALA A 370 19.79 17.02 -6.34
CA ALA A 370 20.97 17.14 -5.48
C ALA A 370 22.06 16.11 -5.85
N LEU A 371 21.66 14.86 -6.06
CA LEU A 371 22.56 13.80 -6.51
C LEU A 371 23.21 14.11 -7.86
N ALA A 372 22.47 14.70 -8.81
CA ALA A 372 23.02 15.13 -10.09
C ALA A 372 24.11 16.19 -9.91
N ILE A 373 23.93 17.14 -9.00
CA ILE A 373 24.94 18.14 -8.66
C ILE A 373 26.16 17.48 -8.03
N ILE A 374 25.97 16.59 -7.04
CA ILE A 374 27.04 15.88 -6.34
C ILE A 374 27.85 15.04 -7.33
N ALA A 375 27.18 14.28 -8.20
CA ALA A 375 27.82 13.47 -9.23
C ALA A 375 28.66 14.31 -10.21
N SER A 376 28.27 15.57 -10.43
CA SER A 376 29.00 16.49 -11.32
C SER A 376 30.24 17.10 -10.68
N LEU A 377 30.39 17.08 -9.34
CA LEU A 377 31.52 17.75 -8.67
C LEU A 377 32.87 17.14 -9.01
N TYR A 378 32.98 15.81 -9.01
CA TYR A 378 34.24 15.13 -9.32
C TYR A 378 34.75 15.39 -10.75
N PRO A 379 33.93 15.20 -11.80
CA PRO A 379 34.33 15.54 -13.16
C PRO A 379 34.68 17.01 -13.32
N SER A 380 33.93 17.90 -12.69
CA SER A 380 34.18 19.35 -12.72
C SER A 380 35.53 19.72 -12.10
N TYR A 381 35.84 19.12 -10.94
CA TYR A 381 37.15 19.31 -10.31
C TYR A 381 38.29 18.77 -11.18
N ARG A 382 38.11 17.58 -11.77
CA ARG A 382 39.12 17.00 -12.70
C ARG A 382 39.36 17.89 -13.91
N ALA A 383 38.31 18.53 -14.44
CA ALA A 383 38.44 19.50 -15.55
C ALA A 383 39.35 20.68 -15.19
N THR A 384 39.34 21.15 -13.94
CA THR A 384 40.16 22.29 -13.51
C THR A 384 41.66 21.99 -13.44
N LYS A 385 42.04 20.71 -13.33
CA LYS A 385 43.44 20.27 -13.25
C LYS A 385 44.11 20.12 -14.62
N LYS A 386 43.36 20.16 -15.73
CA LYS A 386 43.93 20.07 -17.07
C LYS A 386 44.86 21.27 -17.36
N LEU A 387 46.11 20.99 -17.75
CA LEU A 387 47.10 22.01 -18.06
C LEU A 387 46.90 22.51 -19.49
N PRO A 388 47.02 23.83 -19.76
CA PRO A 388 46.88 24.38 -21.11
C PRO A 388 47.84 23.74 -22.11
N VAL A 389 49.08 23.45 -21.70
CA VAL A 389 50.13 22.86 -22.54
C VAL A 389 49.77 21.43 -22.96
N GLU A 390 49.27 20.61 -22.04
CA GLU A 390 48.84 19.25 -22.37
C GLU A 390 47.59 19.23 -23.25
N ALA A 391 46.68 20.18 -23.04
CA ALA A 391 45.44 20.31 -23.80
C ALA A 391 45.69 20.70 -25.28
N MET A 392 46.80 21.39 -25.58
CA MET A 392 47.17 21.80 -26.96
C MET A 392 48.07 20.75 -27.66
N ARG A 393 48.67 19.81 -26.91
CA ARG A 393 49.60 18.79 -27.46
C ARG A 393 48.87 17.50 -27.92
N THR A 394 47.61 17.31 -27.55
CA THR A 394 46.80 16.17 -28.02
C THR A 394 46.25 16.49 -29.42
N VAL A 395 46.97 16.10 -30.42
CA VAL A 395 46.50 15.99 -31.82
C VAL A 395 45.98 14.58 -32.02
#